data_52da170962017b888c255250b754316c
#
_entry.id   52da170962017b888c255250b754316c
#
_cell.length_a   1.000
_cell.length_b   1.000
_cell.length_c   1.000
_cell.angle_alpha   90.00
_cell.angle_beta   90.00
_cell.angle_gamma   90.00
#
_symmetry.space_group_name_H-M   'P 1'
#
loop_
_entity.id
_entity.type
_entity.pdbx_description
1 polymer ?
#
loop_
_entity_poly.entity_id
_entity_poly.type
_entity_poly.pdbx_seq_one_letter_code
_entity_poly.pdbx_strand_id
1 'polypeptide(L)'
;GYHNIYNALAMCCCVRPLGLQPADAERAAAEFHGTGRRFEIKGECNGAPVVDDYAHHPTELAATMATAKKMGYKRIIAVHQPFTYSRTKALMDDFAAVLRQADQCVLLPIMGSREVDDGSVKSEDLAAKIPGSIVVDGLESAANWVKQNAREGDLVVCMSCGDLYKACDMMVGKA
;
A
#
# COMPACT_ATOMS: atom_id res chain seq x y z
N GLY A 1 2.03 4.51 13.06
CA GLY A 1 2.90 5.68 12.83
C GLY A 1 2.41 6.89 13.60
N TYR A 2 3.16 8.00 13.61
CA TYR A 2 2.80 9.24 14.33
C TYR A 2 1.43 9.80 13.93
N HIS A 3 1.01 9.62 12.67
CA HIS A 3 -0.32 10.02 12.21
C HIS A 3 -1.47 9.38 13.01
N ASN A 4 -1.31 8.13 13.47
CA ASN A 4 -2.33 7.49 14.31
C ASN A 4 -2.39 8.09 15.71
N ILE A 5 -1.28 8.60 16.23
CA ILE A 5 -1.27 9.35 17.48
C ILE A 5 -2.06 10.66 17.33
N TYR A 6 -1.87 11.39 16.21
CA TYR A 6 -2.66 12.60 15.93
C TYR A 6 -4.14 12.29 15.73
N ASN A 7 -4.48 11.18 15.06
CA ASN A 7 -5.86 10.75 14.92
C ASN A 7 -6.51 10.42 16.28
N ALA A 8 -5.79 9.73 17.16
CA ALA A 8 -6.25 9.44 18.52
C ALA A 8 -6.45 10.72 19.35
N LEU A 9 -5.50 11.67 19.25
CA LEU A 9 -5.64 12.98 19.91
C LEU A 9 -6.86 13.75 19.39
N ALA A 10 -7.07 13.76 18.07
CA ALA A 10 -8.26 14.40 17.48
C ALA A 10 -9.55 13.76 17.99
N MET A 11 -9.61 12.43 18.07
CA MET A 11 -10.74 11.71 18.67
C MET A 11 -10.96 12.15 20.12
N CYS A 12 -9.91 12.20 20.94
CA CYS A 12 -10.00 12.66 22.34
C CYS A 12 -10.52 14.10 22.45
N CYS A 13 -10.13 14.99 21.52
CA CYS A 13 -10.67 16.35 21.48
C CYS A 13 -12.16 16.40 21.15
N CYS A 14 -12.69 15.46 20.40
CA CYS A 14 -14.11 15.40 20.05
C CYS A 14 -15.01 14.83 21.15
N VAL A 15 -14.46 14.06 22.09
CA VAL A 15 -15.24 13.34 23.13
C VAL A 15 -16.03 14.31 24.00
N ARG A 16 -15.39 15.34 24.54
CA ARG A 16 -16.04 16.32 25.45
C ARG A 16 -17.16 17.11 24.80
N PRO A 17 -16.99 17.72 23.61
CA PRO A 17 -18.08 18.40 22.92
C PRO A 17 -19.29 17.51 22.61
N LEU A 18 -19.08 16.18 22.48
CA LEU A 18 -20.13 15.20 22.25
C LEU A 18 -20.77 14.69 23.54
N GLY A 19 -20.36 15.20 24.71
CA GLY A 19 -20.91 14.79 26.02
C GLY A 19 -20.42 13.40 26.49
N LEU A 20 -19.38 12.85 25.87
CA LEU A 20 -18.79 11.57 26.26
C LEU A 20 -17.68 11.77 27.31
N GLN A 21 -17.35 10.70 28.02
CA GLN A 21 -16.25 10.73 29.00
C GLN A 21 -14.91 10.36 28.35
N PRO A 22 -13.76 10.87 28.84
CA PRO A 22 -12.45 10.47 28.34
C PRO A 22 -12.21 8.95 28.34
N ALA A 23 -12.74 8.24 29.35
CA ALA A 23 -12.66 6.78 29.42
C ALA A 23 -13.35 6.06 28.26
N ASP A 24 -14.35 6.67 27.63
CA ASP A 24 -14.99 6.11 26.42
C ASP A 24 -14.05 6.15 25.23
N ALA A 25 -13.26 7.23 25.10
CA ALA A 25 -12.24 7.34 24.07
C ALA A 25 -11.09 6.34 24.27
N GLU A 26 -10.64 6.15 25.52
CA GLU A 26 -9.59 5.18 25.85
C GLU A 26 -10.04 3.75 25.51
N ARG A 27 -11.28 3.37 25.90
CA ARG A 27 -11.86 2.07 25.58
C ARG A 27 -11.99 1.87 24.07
N ALA A 28 -12.54 2.86 23.35
CA ALA A 28 -12.68 2.79 21.89
C ALA A 28 -11.31 2.69 21.19
N ALA A 29 -10.30 3.39 21.68
CA ALA A 29 -8.94 3.30 21.13
C ALA A 29 -8.30 1.92 21.37
N ALA A 30 -8.56 1.30 22.54
CA ALA A 30 -8.05 -0.03 22.87
C ALA A 30 -8.70 -1.14 22.03
N GLU A 31 -9.97 -0.96 21.67
CA GLU A 31 -10.75 -1.91 20.85
C GLU A 31 -10.60 -1.69 19.34
N PHE A 32 -10.00 -0.56 18.94
CA PHE A 32 -9.86 -0.22 17.52
C PHE A 32 -8.73 -0.98 16.84
N HIS A 33 -9.08 -1.90 15.97
CA HIS A 33 -8.12 -2.74 15.23
C HIS A 33 -7.65 -2.15 13.89
N GLY A 34 -7.96 -0.90 13.63
CA GLY A 34 -7.58 -0.21 12.39
C GLY A 34 -8.74 -0.08 11.40
N THR A 35 -8.49 0.66 10.34
CA THR A 35 -9.41 0.83 9.21
C THR A 35 -8.99 -0.10 8.09
N GLY A 36 -9.93 -0.74 7.42
CA GLY A 36 -9.64 -1.54 6.24
C GLY A 36 -8.81 -0.77 5.22
N ARG A 37 -7.90 -1.45 4.57
CA ARG A 37 -6.96 -0.89 3.59
C ARG A 37 -6.06 0.24 4.15
N ARG A 38 -5.70 0.22 5.43
CA ARG A 38 -4.73 1.11 6.07
C ARG A 38 -3.69 0.29 6.81
N PHE A 39 -2.67 -0.16 6.07
CA PHE A 39 -1.68 -1.14 6.50
C PHE A 39 -2.36 -2.42 7.05
N GLU A 40 -3.39 -2.88 6.36
CA GLU A 40 -4.20 -4.03 6.76
C GLU A 40 -3.48 -5.33 6.40
N ILE A 41 -3.22 -6.19 7.38
CA ILE A 41 -2.67 -7.52 7.13
C ILE A 41 -3.80 -8.42 6.64
N LYS A 42 -3.75 -8.83 5.37
CA LYS A 42 -4.76 -9.68 4.72
C LYS A 42 -4.58 -11.17 5.04
N GLY A 43 -3.38 -11.59 5.33
CA GLY A 43 -2.96 -12.96 5.57
C GLY A 43 -1.52 -13.15 5.17
N GLU A 44 -1.15 -14.39 4.81
CA GLU A 44 0.20 -14.74 4.41
C GLU A 44 0.24 -15.46 3.05
N CYS A 45 1.33 -15.24 2.32
CA CYS A 45 1.66 -15.95 1.10
C CYS A 45 3.06 -16.57 1.26
N ASN A 46 3.15 -17.90 1.30
CA ASN A 46 4.40 -18.65 1.53
C ASN A 46 5.17 -18.20 2.80
N GLY A 47 4.43 -17.89 3.89
CA GLY A 47 5.01 -17.39 5.14
C GLY A 47 5.39 -15.90 5.12
N ALA A 48 5.11 -15.19 4.02
CA ALA A 48 5.25 -13.73 3.93
C ALA A 48 3.91 -13.05 4.21
N PRO A 49 3.78 -12.19 5.22
CA PRO A 49 2.58 -11.39 5.40
C PRO A 49 2.30 -10.51 4.19
N VAL A 50 1.03 -10.42 3.82
CA VAL A 50 0.51 -9.58 2.74
C VAL A 50 -0.28 -8.43 3.34
N VAL A 51 0.17 -7.20 3.07
CA VAL A 51 -0.44 -5.97 3.55
C VAL A 51 -1.14 -5.26 2.41
N ASP A 52 -2.39 -4.82 2.63
CA ASP A 52 -3.11 -3.89 1.76
C ASP A 52 -3.09 -2.48 2.36
N ASP A 53 -2.67 -1.50 1.57
CA ASP A 53 -2.68 -0.09 1.95
C ASP A 53 -3.26 0.77 0.83
N TYR A 54 -4.11 1.71 1.21
CA TYR A 54 -4.81 2.63 0.29
C TYR A 54 -3.88 3.73 -0.27
N ALA A 55 -2.61 3.75 0.13
CA ALA A 55 -1.63 4.74 -0.30
C ALA A 55 -1.52 4.79 -1.84
N HIS A 56 -1.69 5.98 -2.39
CA HIS A 56 -1.71 6.24 -3.83
C HIS A 56 -1.08 7.59 -4.21
N HIS A 57 -0.48 8.29 -3.27
CA HIS A 57 0.34 9.48 -3.46
C HIS A 57 1.74 9.22 -2.90
N PRO A 58 2.84 9.76 -3.49
CA PRO A 58 4.20 9.47 -3.02
C PRO A 58 4.41 9.69 -1.54
N THR A 59 3.82 10.73 -0.96
CA THR A 59 3.90 11.02 0.49
C THR A 59 3.26 9.90 1.32
N GLU A 60 2.14 9.34 0.87
CA GLU A 60 1.46 8.23 1.54
C GLU A 60 2.27 6.95 1.40
N LEU A 61 2.75 6.64 0.19
CA LEU A 61 3.63 5.50 -0.05
C LEU A 61 4.88 5.57 0.84
N ALA A 62 5.46 6.75 1.01
CA ALA A 62 6.62 6.95 1.87
C ALA A 62 6.31 6.61 3.35
N ALA A 63 5.14 7.00 3.85
CA ALA A 63 4.71 6.67 5.21
C ALA A 63 4.50 5.15 5.39
N THR A 64 3.89 4.50 4.39
CA THR A 64 3.68 3.06 4.35
C THR A 64 5.02 2.31 4.32
N MET A 65 5.93 2.70 3.43
CA MET A 65 7.27 2.10 3.34
C MET A 65 8.10 2.32 4.60
N ALA A 66 8.01 3.50 5.23
CA ALA A 66 8.67 3.77 6.51
C ALA A 66 8.12 2.88 7.64
N THR A 67 6.83 2.56 7.60
CA THR A 67 6.20 1.62 8.54
C THR A 67 6.71 0.20 8.28
N ALA A 68 6.68 -0.25 7.04
CA ALA A 68 7.16 -1.56 6.62
C ALA A 68 8.62 -1.82 7.05
N LYS A 69 9.51 -0.84 6.84
CA LYS A 69 10.93 -0.93 7.23
C LYS A 69 11.14 -1.12 8.74
N LYS A 70 10.26 -0.55 9.58
CA LYS A 70 10.36 -0.68 11.04
C LYS A 70 9.94 -2.05 11.56
N MET A 71 9.28 -2.87 10.74
CA MET A 71 8.83 -4.21 11.15
C MET A 71 9.94 -5.27 11.15
N GLY A 72 11.11 -4.98 10.59
CA GLY A 72 12.29 -5.84 10.69
C GLY A 72 12.28 -7.07 9.77
N TYR A 73 11.47 -7.08 8.72
CA TYR A 73 11.49 -8.12 7.69
C TYR A 73 12.79 -8.07 6.87
N LYS A 74 13.24 -9.22 6.39
CA LYS A 74 14.49 -9.35 5.63
C LYS A 74 14.42 -8.70 4.26
N ARG A 75 13.24 -8.74 3.62
CA ARG A 75 12.99 -8.19 2.30
C ARG A 75 11.58 -7.62 2.23
N ILE A 76 11.43 -6.46 1.60
CA ILE A 76 10.16 -5.82 1.31
C ILE A 76 9.88 -5.92 -0.19
N ILE A 77 8.75 -6.53 -0.54
CA ILE A 77 8.21 -6.58 -1.89
C ILE A 77 7.10 -5.54 -1.97
N ALA A 78 7.33 -4.45 -2.69
CA ALA A 78 6.31 -3.44 -2.95
C ALA A 78 5.53 -3.83 -4.22
N VAL A 79 4.22 -3.98 -4.12
CA VAL A 79 3.31 -4.16 -5.26
C VAL A 79 2.49 -2.88 -5.39
N HIS A 80 2.62 -2.18 -6.51
CA HIS A 80 1.97 -0.88 -6.69
C HIS A 80 1.19 -0.82 -7.99
N GLN A 81 -0.08 -0.39 -7.87
CA GLN A 81 -0.90 -0.01 -9.00
C GLN A 81 -1.02 1.51 -9.03
N PRO A 82 -0.36 2.20 -9.98
CA PRO A 82 -0.49 3.65 -10.09
C PRO A 82 -1.94 4.04 -10.40
N PHE A 83 -2.37 5.18 -9.86
CA PHE A 83 -3.74 5.65 -10.00
C PHE A 83 -3.78 7.04 -10.61
N THR A 84 -4.44 7.15 -11.76
CA THR A 84 -4.55 8.23 -12.75
C THR A 84 -3.25 8.51 -13.52
N TYR A 85 -3.42 8.73 -14.81
CA TYR A 85 -2.30 9.02 -15.73
C TYR A 85 -1.65 10.37 -15.39
N SER A 86 -2.46 11.39 -15.16
CA SER A 86 -1.98 12.75 -14.86
C SER A 86 -1.12 12.78 -13.60
N ARG A 87 -1.55 12.12 -12.52
CA ARG A 87 -0.78 12.05 -11.27
C ARG A 87 0.50 11.26 -11.46
N THR A 88 0.42 10.09 -12.10
CA THR A 88 1.59 9.25 -12.34
C THR A 88 2.65 10.00 -13.12
N LYS A 89 2.24 10.73 -14.17
CA LYS A 89 3.14 11.55 -14.98
C LYS A 89 3.75 12.71 -14.19
N ALA A 90 2.91 13.45 -13.46
CA ALA A 90 3.37 14.64 -12.71
C ALA A 90 4.31 14.31 -11.55
N LEU A 91 4.13 13.15 -10.88
CA LEU A 91 4.88 12.75 -9.69
C LEU A 91 5.79 11.54 -9.94
N MET A 92 6.14 11.28 -11.18
CA MET A 92 6.91 10.11 -11.61
C MET A 92 8.20 9.91 -10.81
N ASP A 93 8.98 10.97 -10.63
CA ASP A 93 10.26 10.91 -9.92
C ASP A 93 10.07 10.67 -8.41
N ASP A 94 9.03 11.25 -7.83
CA ASP A 94 8.69 11.07 -6.42
C ASP A 94 8.23 9.62 -6.17
N PHE A 95 7.37 9.06 -7.04
CA PHE A 95 7.00 7.64 -6.98
C PHE A 95 8.21 6.74 -7.07
N ALA A 96 9.09 6.98 -8.04
CA ALA A 96 10.31 6.19 -8.23
C ALA A 96 11.21 6.27 -6.99
N ALA A 97 11.40 7.46 -6.41
CA ALA A 97 12.23 7.65 -5.24
C ALA A 97 11.73 6.85 -4.02
N VAL A 98 10.42 6.76 -3.85
CA VAL A 98 9.82 5.97 -2.76
C VAL A 98 9.90 4.48 -3.05
N LEU A 99 9.49 4.04 -4.25
CA LEU A 99 9.42 2.62 -4.60
C LEU A 99 10.79 1.94 -4.68
N ARG A 100 11.86 2.69 -5.01
CA ARG A 100 13.25 2.20 -4.92
C ARG A 100 13.67 1.80 -3.51
N GLN A 101 12.91 2.17 -2.49
CA GLN A 101 13.20 1.80 -1.11
C GLN A 101 12.80 0.36 -0.77
N ALA A 102 12.02 -0.30 -1.63
CA ALA A 102 11.73 -1.72 -1.54
C ALA A 102 12.88 -2.54 -2.14
N ASP A 103 13.05 -3.77 -1.67
CA ASP A 103 14.02 -4.71 -2.22
C ASP A 103 13.57 -5.25 -3.58
N GLN A 104 12.26 -5.30 -3.80
CA GLN A 104 11.64 -5.66 -5.07
C GLN A 104 10.40 -4.80 -5.30
N CYS A 105 10.22 -4.32 -6.52
CA CYS A 105 9.03 -3.57 -6.91
C CYS A 105 8.30 -4.28 -8.06
N VAL A 106 7.00 -4.49 -7.91
CA VAL A 106 6.09 -5.03 -8.92
C VAL A 106 5.06 -3.96 -9.24
N LEU A 107 4.98 -3.57 -10.50
CA LEU A 107 4.09 -2.52 -10.99
C LEU A 107 2.98 -3.12 -11.84
N LEU A 108 1.75 -2.69 -11.59
CA LEU A 108 0.59 -3.01 -12.42
C LEU A 108 0.34 -1.87 -13.43
N PRO A 109 -0.49 -2.11 -14.47
CA PRO A 109 -0.94 -1.05 -15.36
C PRO A 109 -1.59 0.10 -14.58
N ILE A 110 -1.43 1.32 -15.07
CA ILE A 110 -2.04 2.51 -14.48
C ILE A 110 -3.56 2.36 -14.51
N MET A 111 -4.22 2.53 -13.38
CA MET A 111 -5.68 2.62 -13.33
C MET A 111 -6.11 4.06 -13.63
N GLY A 112 -6.64 4.30 -14.83
CA GLY A 112 -7.00 5.65 -15.28
C GLY A 112 -8.16 6.28 -14.52
N SER A 113 -9.05 5.47 -13.91
CA SER A 113 -10.27 5.96 -13.27
C SER A 113 -11.18 6.70 -14.27
N ARG A 114 -11.27 8.02 -14.15
CA ARG A 114 -12.07 8.88 -15.08
C ARG A 114 -11.24 9.49 -16.21
N GLU A 115 -9.94 9.27 -16.20
CA GLU A 115 -9.05 9.77 -17.24
C GLU A 115 -9.01 8.80 -18.43
N VAL A 116 -8.92 9.34 -19.61
CA VAL A 116 -8.72 8.57 -20.85
C VAL A 116 -7.21 8.38 -21.03
N ASP A 117 -6.80 7.17 -21.37
CA ASP A 117 -5.42 6.89 -21.73
C ASP A 117 -5.08 7.57 -23.05
N ASP A 118 -4.21 8.56 -23.02
CA ASP A 118 -3.69 9.26 -24.20
C ASP A 118 -2.33 8.69 -24.68
N GLY A 119 -1.87 7.62 -24.04
CA GLY A 119 -0.58 6.98 -24.32
C GLY A 119 0.64 7.78 -23.86
N SER A 120 0.45 8.88 -23.13
CA SER A 120 1.56 9.78 -22.72
C SER A 120 2.37 9.29 -21.54
N VAL A 121 1.89 8.28 -20.81
CA VAL A 121 2.56 7.68 -19.64
C VAL A 121 2.10 6.25 -19.45
N LYS A 122 3.04 5.36 -19.11
CA LYS A 122 2.80 3.95 -18.81
C LYS A 122 3.55 3.53 -17.56
N SER A 123 3.17 2.38 -16.99
CA SER A 123 3.88 1.82 -15.83
C SER A 123 5.33 1.46 -16.16
N GLU A 124 5.64 1.15 -17.41
CA GLU A 124 6.99 0.90 -17.90
C GLU A 124 7.89 2.15 -17.78
N ASP A 125 7.33 3.36 -17.94
CA ASP A 125 8.08 4.61 -17.76
C ASP A 125 8.49 4.79 -16.28
N LEU A 126 7.63 4.40 -15.36
CA LEU A 126 7.94 4.37 -13.93
C LEU A 126 8.96 3.26 -13.63
N ALA A 127 8.78 2.07 -14.20
CA ALA A 127 9.68 0.93 -14.05
C ALA A 127 11.10 1.26 -14.51
N ALA A 128 11.26 1.97 -15.62
CA ALA A 128 12.56 2.41 -16.15
C ALA A 128 13.35 3.26 -15.13
N LYS A 129 12.65 3.90 -14.19
CA LYS A 129 13.29 4.67 -13.11
C LYS A 129 13.54 3.84 -11.84
N ILE A 130 13.11 2.58 -11.77
CA ILE A 130 13.25 1.71 -10.60
C ILE A 130 14.04 0.46 -11.02
N PRO A 131 15.36 0.42 -10.83
CA PRO A 131 16.19 -0.71 -11.24
C PRO A 131 15.69 -2.04 -10.65
N GLY A 132 15.54 -3.06 -11.49
CA GLY A 132 15.09 -4.39 -11.08
C GLY A 132 13.58 -4.51 -10.82
N SER A 133 12.79 -3.46 -11.07
CA SER A 133 11.34 -3.55 -11.01
C SER A 133 10.77 -4.42 -12.14
N ILE A 134 9.58 -4.94 -11.90
CA ILE A 134 8.84 -5.80 -12.83
C ILE A 134 7.50 -5.15 -13.13
N VAL A 135 7.12 -5.11 -14.40
CA VAL A 135 5.77 -4.74 -14.81
C VAL A 135 4.99 -6.01 -15.13
N VAL A 136 3.77 -6.09 -14.64
CA VAL A 136 2.85 -7.21 -14.84
C VAL A 136 1.56 -6.74 -15.50
N ASP A 137 0.83 -7.66 -16.16
CA ASP A 137 -0.32 -7.30 -16.98
C ASP A 137 -1.60 -6.97 -16.19
N GLY A 138 -1.67 -7.34 -14.91
CA GLY A 138 -2.85 -7.10 -14.09
C GLY A 138 -2.82 -7.81 -12.74
N LEU A 139 -3.99 -7.87 -12.11
CA LEU A 139 -4.14 -8.38 -10.73
C LEU A 139 -3.71 -9.84 -10.57
N GLU A 140 -4.13 -10.72 -11.49
CA GLU A 140 -3.78 -12.13 -11.46
C GLU A 140 -2.28 -12.34 -11.66
N SER A 141 -1.68 -11.63 -12.61
CA SER A 141 -0.24 -11.71 -12.87
C SER A 141 0.57 -11.22 -11.67
N ALA A 142 0.11 -10.16 -11.00
CA ALA A 142 0.73 -9.68 -9.75
C ALA A 142 0.64 -10.73 -8.64
N ALA A 143 -0.54 -11.31 -8.43
CA ALA A 143 -0.74 -12.34 -7.43
C ALA A 143 0.10 -13.60 -7.71
N ASN A 144 0.15 -14.03 -8.96
CA ASN A 144 0.95 -15.18 -9.37
C ASN A 144 2.44 -14.94 -9.21
N TRP A 145 2.91 -13.73 -9.56
CA TRP A 145 4.30 -13.36 -9.36
C TRP A 145 4.67 -13.42 -7.87
N VAL A 146 3.84 -12.86 -6.98
CA VAL A 146 4.07 -12.90 -5.53
C VAL A 146 4.07 -14.34 -5.02
N LYS A 147 3.11 -15.18 -5.43
CA LYS A 147 3.06 -16.61 -5.05
C LYS A 147 4.32 -17.38 -5.45
N GLN A 148 4.95 -17.02 -6.57
CA GLN A 148 6.16 -17.69 -7.05
C GLN A 148 7.43 -17.18 -6.38
N ASN A 149 7.46 -15.93 -5.90
CA ASN A 149 8.68 -15.24 -5.48
C ASN A 149 8.75 -14.87 -4.00
N ALA A 150 7.58 -14.77 -3.32
CA ALA A 150 7.55 -14.49 -1.89
C ALA A 150 7.89 -15.74 -1.07
N ARG A 151 8.55 -15.52 0.07
CA ARG A 151 9.00 -16.56 0.98
C ARG A 151 9.02 -16.06 2.43
N GLU A 152 9.17 -16.95 3.35
CA GLU A 152 9.32 -16.63 4.78
C GLU A 152 10.42 -15.61 5.02
N GLY A 153 10.11 -14.61 5.83
CA GLY A 153 10.98 -13.47 6.12
C GLY A 153 10.78 -12.26 5.20
N ASP A 154 9.97 -12.38 4.14
CA ASP A 154 9.53 -11.24 3.33
C ASP A 154 8.32 -10.55 3.93
N LEU A 155 8.09 -9.29 3.52
CA LEU A 155 6.85 -8.54 3.70
C LEU A 155 6.37 -8.08 2.33
N VAL A 156 5.15 -8.45 1.96
CA VAL A 156 4.51 -7.97 0.73
C VAL A 156 3.64 -6.78 1.07
N VAL A 157 3.88 -5.63 0.43
CA VAL A 157 3.14 -4.38 0.68
C VAL A 157 2.47 -3.94 -0.62
N CYS A 158 1.15 -4.10 -0.68
CA CYS A 158 0.33 -3.69 -1.81
C CYS A 158 -0.20 -2.29 -1.56
N MET A 159 0.06 -1.36 -2.48
CA MET A 159 -0.28 0.06 -2.34
C MET A 159 -1.06 0.54 -3.56
N SER A 160 -2.34 0.86 -3.36
CA SER A 160 -3.21 1.49 -4.36
C SER A 160 -4.54 1.90 -3.77
N CYS A 161 -5.18 2.94 -4.30
CA CYS A 161 -6.59 3.23 -4.02
C CYS A 161 -7.56 2.54 -5.00
N GLY A 162 -7.03 1.83 -6.00
CA GLY A 162 -7.79 1.02 -6.94
C GLY A 162 -8.18 -0.36 -6.39
N ASP A 163 -8.25 -1.32 -7.27
CA ASP A 163 -8.72 -2.68 -6.97
C ASP A 163 -7.60 -3.70 -6.65
N LEU A 164 -6.39 -3.21 -6.41
CA LEU A 164 -5.23 -4.05 -6.04
C LEU A 164 -5.49 -4.95 -4.82
N TYR A 165 -6.40 -4.55 -3.91
CA TYR A 165 -6.81 -5.37 -2.77
C TYR A 165 -7.32 -6.77 -3.19
N LYS A 166 -7.92 -6.90 -4.40
CA LYS A 166 -8.33 -8.19 -4.94
C LYS A 166 -7.13 -9.11 -5.20
N ALA A 167 -6.01 -8.54 -5.67
CA ALA A 167 -4.78 -9.32 -5.81
C ALA A 167 -4.24 -9.78 -4.46
N CYS A 168 -4.39 -8.97 -3.39
CA CYS A 168 -4.04 -9.40 -2.03
C CYS A 168 -4.87 -10.62 -1.60
N ASP A 169 -6.19 -10.60 -1.86
CA ASP A 169 -7.07 -11.72 -1.54
C ASP A 169 -6.68 -12.98 -2.33
N MET A 170 -6.33 -12.83 -3.62
CA MET A 170 -5.78 -13.93 -4.43
C MET A 170 -4.45 -14.48 -3.88
N MET A 171 -3.54 -13.60 -3.43
CA MET A 171 -2.24 -14.00 -2.85
C MET A 171 -2.40 -14.88 -1.62
N VAL A 172 -3.39 -14.58 -0.77
CA VAL A 172 -3.63 -15.28 0.49
C VAL A 172 -4.70 -16.39 0.41
N GLY A 173 -5.20 -16.68 -0.81
CA GLY A 173 -6.16 -17.77 -1.03
C GLY A 173 -7.58 -17.49 -0.54
N LYS A 174 -7.99 -16.22 -0.48
CA LYS A 174 -9.36 -15.79 -0.10
C LYS A 174 -10.26 -15.48 -1.32
N ALA A 175 -9.79 -15.74 -2.53
CA ALA A 175 -10.54 -15.48 -3.77
C ALA A 175 -11.46 -16.65 -4.13
#